data_9c2f50d4258f23e528d70da7ff9b8d99
#
_entry.id   9c2f50d4258f23e528d70da7ff9b8d99
#
_cell.length_a   1.000
_cell.length_b   1.000
_cell.length_c   1.000
_cell.angle_alpha   90.00
_cell.angle_beta   90.00
_cell.angle_gamma   90.00
#
_symmetry.space_group_name_H-M   'P 1'
#
loop_
_entity.id
_entity.type
_entity.pdbx_description
1 polymer ?
#
loop_
_entity_poly.entity_id
_entity_poly.type
_entity_poly.pdbx_seq_one_letter_code
_entity_poly.pdbx_strand_id
1 'polypeptide(L)'
;MVALVALAMIAAALWGFFDVWLLSKSAESNALLSGPDSSQDASVALLLSGVVTAGIAGLVRLKVGGSPRDEQGERELDLRNREVLALVGLAWFVACFFAASPFVIWPRLAGIDQHVLLHPVNCLFESMSGLTTTGATIIPDLDSMPRPLLLWRSMTHWIGGIGIVVVFLVILPSVGAARQRLFQVETPGPDISERGLRPTAGEAAKKLTILYLLITAGALGGYLLGGMGTFDAVNHAFSVVATGGFSTKDESIAAFGTPFIEWWTILIMIMVGLNFTLLGQLLRGRLGVLRDLETKTFLGLKITCSVLTALVLALSLTVWQDTAGNEHTGFFAALRHGTFVTVAMQTGTGFCLSDYSAWPYLTVALIFGLAAIGGCGGSTAGGIKVNRIVFAVQLLVSEVHRVIRPNRVDTIRLGHRRPSPNQRQAVLAFLLMYILLLGLGTIVLQTAEYGSDHSDFQTCSTAVLCTLTNIGPGLGEVGPTGNYSGFGSISKSGMVVLMAMGRLEIMGLIALLTPGFWRRS
;
A
#
# COMPACT_ATOMS: atom_id res chain seq x y z
N MET A 1 14.93 -6.25 -6.92
CA MET A 1 13.78 -6.64 -6.10
C MET A 1 13.91 -8.07 -5.57
N VAL A 2 14.05 -9.11 -6.40
CA VAL A 2 14.15 -10.51 -5.94
C VAL A 2 15.29 -10.73 -4.93
N ALA A 3 16.48 -10.17 -5.16
CA ALA A 3 17.59 -10.25 -4.21
C ALA A 3 17.29 -9.53 -2.88
N LEU A 4 16.57 -8.42 -2.90
CA LEU A 4 16.14 -7.71 -1.70
C LEU A 4 15.14 -8.56 -0.90
N VAL A 5 14.19 -9.21 -1.59
CA VAL A 5 13.25 -10.16 -0.97
C VAL A 5 14.00 -11.31 -0.30
N ALA A 6 15.00 -11.89 -0.97
CA ALA A 6 15.82 -12.95 -0.42
C ALA A 6 16.58 -12.53 0.84
N LEU A 7 17.23 -11.36 0.82
CA LEU A 7 17.94 -10.82 1.99
C LEU A 7 17.00 -10.57 3.16
N ALA A 8 15.82 -10.03 2.89
CA ALA A 8 14.82 -9.79 3.92
C ALA A 8 14.27 -11.09 4.53
N MET A 9 14.06 -12.15 3.73
CA MET A 9 13.70 -13.48 4.24
C MET A 9 14.77 -14.03 5.19
N ILE A 10 16.04 -13.94 4.80
CA ILE A 10 17.16 -14.39 5.63
C ILE A 10 17.23 -13.58 6.92
N ALA A 11 17.06 -12.26 6.86
CA ALA A 11 17.03 -11.41 8.05
C ALA A 11 15.86 -11.76 8.98
N ALA A 12 14.66 -12.00 8.45
CA ALA A 12 13.51 -12.44 9.23
C ALA A 12 13.72 -13.82 9.87
N ALA A 13 14.37 -14.75 9.15
CA ALA A 13 14.73 -16.07 9.68
C ALA A 13 15.73 -15.97 10.84
N LEU A 14 16.80 -15.19 10.68
CA LEU A 14 17.82 -14.98 11.72
C LEU A 14 17.21 -14.34 12.97
N TRP A 15 16.33 -13.36 12.76
CA TRP A 15 15.60 -12.76 13.87
C TRP A 15 14.68 -13.79 14.56
N GLY A 16 13.99 -14.65 13.82
CA GLY A 16 13.14 -15.69 14.37
C GLY A 16 13.92 -16.71 15.23
N PHE A 17 15.09 -17.14 14.78
CA PHE A 17 15.96 -18.00 15.60
C PHE A 17 16.44 -17.29 16.88
N PHE A 18 16.77 -15.99 16.80
CA PHE A 18 17.16 -15.20 17.97
C PHE A 18 16.00 -15.02 18.94
N ASP A 19 14.79 -14.78 18.45
CA ASP A 19 13.57 -14.65 19.27
C ASP A 19 13.27 -15.96 20.04
N VAL A 20 13.33 -17.11 19.36
CA VAL A 20 13.17 -18.43 19.97
C VAL A 20 14.25 -18.67 21.04
N TRP A 21 15.51 -18.30 20.77
CA TRP A 21 16.61 -18.42 21.74
C TRP A 21 16.42 -17.52 22.95
N LEU A 22 15.92 -16.28 22.78
CA LEU A 22 15.57 -15.39 23.89
C LEU A 22 14.45 -15.96 24.76
N LEU A 23 13.37 -16.44 24.11
CA LEU A 23 12.21 -17.04 24.81
C LEU A 23 12.64 -18.30 25.59
N SER A 24 13.55 -19.11 25.08
CA SER A 24 14.05 -20.31 25.77
C SER A 24 14.81 -19.97 27.06
N LYS A 25 15.33 -18.76 27.20
CA LYS A 25 16.05 -18.29 28.40
C LYS A 25 15.15 -17.59 29.44
N SER A 26 13.97 -17.14 29.06
CA SER A 26 13.03 -16.51 30.00
C SER A 26 12.23 -17.58 30.75
N ALA A 27 12.09 -17.46 32.08
CA ALA A 27 11.35 -18.42 32.90
C ALA A 27 9.84 -18.50 32.57
N GLU A 28 9.30 -17.59 31.76
CA GLU A 28 7.92 -17.59 31.26
C GLU A 28 7.70 -18.61 30.11
N SER A 29 8.75 -19.25 29.63
CA SER A 29 8.74 -20.09 28.44
C SER A 29 7.90 -21.38 28.58
N ASN A 30 7.64 -21.85 29.77
CA ASN A 30 6.95 -23.12 29.96
C ASN A 30 5.43 -23.10 29.69
N ALA A 31 4.81 -21.92 29.59
CA ALA A 31 3.39 -21.78 29.30
C ALA A 31 3.09 -21.42 27.84
N LEU A 32 4.05 -20.76 27.14
CA LEU A 32 3.92 -20.33 25.74
C LEU A 32 4.46 -21.36 24.72
N LEU A 33 5.24 -22.34 25.17
CA LEU A 33 5.84 -23.39 24.32
C LEU A 33 4.97 -24.66 24.22
N SER A 34 3.72 -24.63 24.65
CA SER A 34 2.80 -25.78 24.58
C SER A 34 2.16 -25.99 23.18
N GLY A 35 2.53 -25.18 22.18
CA GLY A 35 2.25 -25.46 20.77
C GLY A 35 3.46 -26.13 20.10
N PRO A 36 3.30 -26.85 18.97
CA PRO A 36 4.42 -27.38 18.20
C PRO A 36 5.41 -26.25 17.91
N ASP A 37 6.70 -26.57 17.71
CA ASP A 37 7.82 -25.63 17.48
C ASP A 37 7.63 -24.75 16.21
N SER A 38 6.44 -24.19 16.05
CA SER A 38 5.97 -23.52 14.84
C SER A 38 6.80 -22.29 14.48
N SER A 39 7.42 -21.64 15.49
CA SER A 39 8.33 -20.50 15.26
C SER A 39 9.71 -20.93 14.72
N GLN A 40 10.20 -22.11 15.12
CA GLN A 40 11.43 -22.68 14.53
C GLN A 40 11.18 -23.11 13.10
N ASP A 41 10.09 -23.84 12.85
CA ASP A 41 9.70 -24.25 11.49
C ASP A 41 9.46 -23.07 10.56
N ALA A 42 8.86 -21.99 11.07
CA ALA A 42 8.69 -20.75 10.31
C ALA A 42 10.03 -20.09 9.98
N SER A 43 10.99 -20.09 10.92
CA SER A 43 12.33 -19.57 10.69
C SER A 43 13.09 -20.41 9.67
N VAL A 44 12.96 -21.74 9.72
CA VAL A 44 13.53 -22.66 8.73
C VAL A 44 12.90 -22.43 7.35
N ALA A 45 11.58 -22.28 7.26
CA ALA A 45 10.86 -22.00 6.01
C ALA A 45 11.35 -20.70 5.37
N LEU A 46 11.52 -19.63 6.15
CA LEU A 46 12.07 -18.34 5.71
C LEU A 46 13.52 -18.48 5.22
N LEU A 47 14.36 -19.21 5.95
CA LEU A 47 15.76 -19.42 5.58
C LEU A 47 15.88 -20.19 4.26
N LEU A 48 15.17 -21.30 4.13
CA LEU A 48 15.14 -22.10 2.90
C LEU A 48 14.65 -21.27 1.71
N SER A 49 13.55 -20.55 1.87
CA SER A 49 13.00 -19.66 0.84
C SER A 49 14.02 -18.58 0.45
N GLY A 50 14.68 -17.95 1.43
CA GLY A 50 15.67 -16.91 1.21
C GLY A 50 16.90 -17.43 0.46
N VAL A 51 17.44 -18.58 0.85
CA VAL A 51 18.62 -19.20 0.20
C VAL A 51 18.31 -19.61 -1.24
N VAL A 52 17.16 -20.25 -1.49
CA VAL A 52 16.72 -20.63 -2.85
C VAL A 52 16.54 -19.39 -3.72
N THR A 53 15.86 -18.38 -3.20
CA THR A 53 15.63 -17.11 -3.92
C THR A 53 16.95 -16.39 -4.22
N ALA A 54 17.88 -16.34 -3.27
CA ALA A 54 19.22 -15.75 -3.46
C ALA A 54 20.03 -16.54 -4.50
N GLY A 55 19.97 -17.87 -4.46
CA GLY A 55 20.62 -18.76 -5.42
C GLY A 55 20.14 -18.52 -6.85
N ILE A 56 18.82 -18.46 -7.05
CA ILE A 56 18.22 -18.17 -8.36
C ILE A 56 18.59 -16.77 -8.84
N ALA A 57 18.51 -15.75 -7.98
CA ALA A 57 18.92 -14.39 -8.31
C ALA A 57 20.42 -14.30 -8.69
N GLY A 58 21.28 -15.05 -7.99
CA GLY A 58 22.71 -15.18 -8.28
C GLY A 58 22.97 -15.83 -9.64
N LEU A 59 22.31 -16.95 -9.92
CA LEU A 59 22.43 -17.67 -11.20
C LEU A 59 21.98 -16.80 -12.39
N VAL A 60 20.87 -16.08 -12.25
CA VAL A 60 20.39 -15.15 -13.27
C VAL A 60 21.43 -14.03 -13.48
N ARG A 61 21.99 -13.46 -12.41
CA ARG A 61 23.02 -12.43 -12.49
C ARG A 61 24.28 -12.92 -13.19
N LEU A 62 24.70 -14.15 -12.94
CA LEU A 62 25.87 -14.75 -13.60
C LEU A 62 25.65 -14.97 -15.09
N LYS A 63 24.44 -15.45 -15.49
CA LYS A 63 24.10 -15.67 -16.90
C LYS A 63 23.92 -14.36 -17.68
N VAL A 64 23.32 -13.34 -17.06
CA VAL A 64 23.04 -12.03 -17.69
C VAL A 64 24.22 -11.06 -17.51
N GLY A 65 25.15 -11.37 -16.61
CA GLY A 65 26.27 -10.50 -16.21
C GLY A 65 27.34 -10.26 -17.29
N GLY A 66 27.22 -10.89 -18.47
CA GLY A 66 28.15 -10.76 -19.60
C GLY A 66 27.88 -9.60 -20.55
N SER A 67 26.99 -8.67 -20.22
CA SER A 67 26.72 -7.50 -21.10
C SER A 67 27.95 -6.58 -21.18
N PRO A 68 28.28 -6.05 -22.39
CA PRO A 68 29.40 -5.15 -22.58
C PRO A 68 29.25 -3.90 -21.70
N ARG A 69 30.38 -3.44 -21.15
CA ARG A 69 30.49 -2.18 -20.43
C ARG A 69 30.90 -1.10 -21.44
N ASP A 70 30.36 0.12 -21.26
CA ASP A 70 30.86 1.27 -22.01
C ASP A 70 32.31 1.63 -21.64
N GLU A 71 32.90 2.58 -22.36
CA GLU A 71 34.28 3.05 -22.11
C GLU A 71 34.44 3.70 -20.73
N GLN A 72 33.31 4.03 -20.03
CA GLN A 72 33.28 4.60 -18.69
C GLN A 72 32.99 3.55 -17.60
N GLY A 73 32.85 2.26 -17.99
CA GLY A 73 32.60 1.15 -17.06
C GLY A 73 31.15 1.04 -16.56
N GLU A 74 30.26 1.87 -17.03
CA GLU A 74 28.82 1.81 -16.76
C GLU A 74 28.12 0.91 -17.79
N ARG A 75 27.07 0.21 -17.35
CA ARG A 75 26.25 -0.61 -18.26
C ARG A 75 25.21 0.27 -18.92
N GLU A 76 25.40 0.56 -20.19
CA GLU A 76 24.38 1.21 -21.01
C GLU A 76 23.26 0.19 -21.33
N LEU A 77 22.21 0.18 -20.51
CA LEU A 77 20.97 -0.53 -20.81
C LEU A 77 20.07 0.42 -21.62
N ASP A 78 20.23 0.42 -22.93
CA ASP A 78 19.31 1.13 -23.85
C ASP A 78 17.98 0.35 -23.92
N LEU A 79 17.21 0.40 -22.82
CA LEU A 79 15.91 -0.23 -22.72
C LEU A 79 14.85 0.65 -23.37
N ARG A 80 14.13 0.11 -24.34
CA ARG A 80 12.96 0.77 -24.90
C ARG A 80 11.87 0.92 -23.82
N ASN A 81 11.05 1.96 -23.91
CA ASN A 81 10.00 2.27 -22.94
C ASN A 81 9.07 1.08 -22.63
N ARG A 82 8.77 0.24 -23.62
CA ARG A 82 7.97 -0.99 -23.45
C ARG A 82 8.70 -2.06 -22.63
N GLU A 83 10.01 -2.19 -22.81
CA GLU A 83 10.82 -3.20 -22.08
C GLU A 83 10.91 -2.85 -20.60
N VAL A 84 11.02 -1.58 -20.27
CA VAL A 84 11.00 -1.11 -18.86
C VAL A 84 9.65 -1.36 -18.22
N LEU A 85 8.54 -1.15 -18.93
CA LEU A 85 7.21 -1.48 -18.43
C LEU A 85 7.04 -2.96 -18.15
N ALA A 86 7.46 -3.78 -19.12
CA ALA A 86 7.42 -5.24 -18.96
C ALA A 86 8.28 -5.67 -17.77
N LEU A 87 9.50 -5.12 -17.68
CA LEU A 87 10.41 -5.42 -16.58
C LEU A 87 9.80 -5.07 -15.21
N VAL A 88 9.25 -3.86 -15.06
CA VAL A 88 8.64 -3.43 -13.79
C VAL A 88 7.42 -4.29 -13.47
N GLY A 89 6.50 -4.48 -14.42
CA GLY A 89 5.28 -5.26 -14.19
C GLY A 89 5.59 -6.72 -13.82
N LEU A 90 6.44 -7.39 -14.61
CA LEU A 90 6.80 -8.79 -14.37
C LEU A 90 7.62 -8.96 -13.08
N ALA A 91 8.49 -8.00 -12.75
CA ALA A 91 9.30 -8.07 -11.52
C ALA A 91 8.46 -8.15 -10.25
N TRP A 92 7.27 -7.52 -10.22
CA TRP A 92 6.35 -7.62 -9.08
C TRP A 92 5.73 -8.99 -8.94
N PHE A 93 5.26 -9.59 -10.05
CA PHE A 93 4.71 -10.95 -10.01
C PHE A 93 5.77 -11.98 -9.65
N VAL A 94 6.99 -11.85 -10.19
CA VAL A 94 8.12 -12.72 -9.82
C VAL A 94 8.49 -12.55 -8.36
N ALA A 95 8.58 -11.31 -7.86
CA ALA A 95 8.84 -11.05 -6.45
C ALA A 95 7.74 -11.61 -5.54
N CYS A 96 6.46 -11.49 -5.94
CA CYS A 96 5.34 -12.06 -5.22
C CYS A 96 5.43 -13.58 -5.13
N PHE A 97 5.77 -14.25 -6.22
CA PHE A 97 5.94 -15.70 -6.25
C PHE A 97 7.00 -16.17 -5.25
N PHE A 98 8.16 -15.51 -5.23
CA PHE A 98 9.20 -15.84 -4.26
C PHE A 98 8.80 -15.45 -2.83
N ALA A 99 8.16 -14.30 -2.62
CA ALA A 99 7.71 -13.86 -1.32
C ALA A 99 6.61 -14.73 -0.71
N ALA A 100 5.86 -15.48 -1.54
CA ALA A 100 4.87 -16.45 -1.10
C ALA A 100 5.49 -17.75 -0.56
N SER A 101 6.74 -18.07 -0.92
CA SER A 101 7.34 -19.36 -0.60
C SER A 101 7.41 -19.69 0.90
N PRO A 102 7.70 -18.75 1.84
CA PRO A 102 7.65 -19.07 3.27
C PRO A 102 6.26 -19.50 3.75
N PHE A 103 5.21 -18.85 3.24
CA PHE A 103 3.84 -19.20 3.57
C PHE A 103 3.44 -20.57 3.04
N VAL A 104 3.99 -20.99 1.88
CA VAL A 104 3.76 -22.32 1.29
C VAL A 104 4.52 -23.40 2.06
N ILE A 105 5.74 -23.13 2.51
CA ILE A 105 6.65 -24.13 3.12
C ILE A 105 6.31 -24.38 4.57
N TRP A 106 6.04 -23.30 5.34
CA TRP A 106 5.83 -23.39 6.80
C TRP A 106 4.76 -24.41 7.22
N PRO A 107 3.49 -24.38 6.74
CA PRO A 107 2.47 -25.32 7.24
C PRO A 107 2.82 -26.78 6.95
N ARG A 108 3.59 -27.03 5.87
CA ARG A 108 4.06 -28.37 5.50
C ARG A 108 5.19 -28.87 6.39
N LEU A 109 6.10 -27.98 6.82
CA LEU A 109 7.17 -28.32 7.77
C LEU A 109 6.60 -28.54 9.17
N ALA A 110 5.66 -27.70 9.59
CA ALA A 110 5.00 -27.80 10.88
C ALA A 110 3.97 -28.96 10.98
N GLY A 111 3.75 -29.70 9.89
CA GLY A 111 2.80 -30.82 9.88
C GLY A 111 1.35 -30.40 10.14
N ILE A 112 0.96 -29.21 9.69
CA ILE A 112 -0.39 -28.66 9.92
C ILE A 112 -1.30 -29.14 8.79
N ASP A 113 -2.31 -29.94 9.13
CA ASP A 113 -3.22 -30.53 8.14
C ASP A 113 -4.38 -29.62 7.73
N GLN A 114 -4.71 -28.62 8.56
CA GLN A 114 -5.81 -27.68 8.31
C GLN A 114 -5.35 -26.24 8.55
N HIS A 115 -4.99 -25.54 7.48
CA HIS A 115 -4.65 -24.13 7.53
C HIS A 115 -4.91 -23.46 6.18
N VAL A 116 -5.33 -22.20 6.20
CA VAL A 116 -5.62 -21.41 4.98
C VAL A 116 -4.42 -21.33 4.03
N LEU A 117 -3.19 -21.33 4.55
CA LEU A 117 -1.92 -21.25 3.80
C LEU A 117 -1.51 -22.59 3.13
N LEU A 118 -2.26 -23.68 3.30
CA LEU A 118 -2.05 -24.91 2.52
C LEU A 118 -2.41 -24.74 1.04
N HIS A 119 -3.27 -23.79 0.73
CA HIS A 119 -3.65 -23.46 -0.64
C HIS A 119 -2.69 -22.43 -1.25
N PRO A 120 -1.99 -22.74 -2.36
CA PRO A 120 -1.01 -21.84 -2.97
C PRO A 120 -1.57 -20.46 -3.38
N VAL A 121 -2.83 -20.41 -3.80
CA VAL A 121 -3.50 -19.16 -4.18
C VAL A 121 -3.60 -18.21 -2.97
N ASN A 122 -3.86 -18.76 -1.77
CA ASN A 122 -3.91 -18.00 -0.53
C ASN A 122 -2.53 -17.41 -0.21
N CYS A 123 -1.46 -18.20 -0.36
CA CYS A 123 -0.09 -17.71 -0.15
C CYS A 123 0.29 -16.60 -1.14
N LEU A 124 -0.14 -16.72 -2.41
CA LEU A 124 0.05 -15.67 -3.40
C LEU A 124 -0.75 -14.42 -3.09
N PHE A 125 -2.00 -14.56 -2.60
CA PHE A 125 -2.83 -13.44 -2.18
C PHE A 125 -2.17 -12.66 -1.04
N GLU A 126 -1.78 -13.35 0.04
CA GLU A 126 -1.13 -12.73 1.20
C GLU A 126 0.18 -12.04 0.81
N SER A 127 0.99 -12.69 -0.03
CA SER A 127 2.25 -12.14 -0.53
C SER A 127 2.03 -10.93 -1.45
N MET A 128 1.06 -10.98 -2.36
CA MET A 128 0.73 -9.85 -3.23
C MET A 128 0.19 -8.68 -2.41
N SER A 129 -0.71 -8.95 -1.47
CA SER A 129 -1.22 -7.96 -0.53
C SER A 129 -0.07 -7.30 0.25
N GLY A 130 0.90 -8.10 0.69
CA GLY A 130 2.11 -7.61 1.35
C GLY A 130 2.93 -6.69 0.45
N LEU A 131 3.38 -7.15 -0.71
CA LEU A 131 4.26 -6.40 -1.60
C LEU A 131 3.59 -5.19 -2.24
N THR A 132 2.28 -5.25 -2.53
CA THR A 132 1.53 -4.09 -3.05
C THR A 132 1.07 -3.15 -1.94
N THR A 133 1.43 -3.44 -0.68
CA THR A 133 1.02 -2.69 0.51
C THR A 133 -0.49 -2.49 0.60
N THR A 134 -1.26 -3.54 0.26
CA THR A 134 -2.71 -3.51 0.29
C THR A 134 -3.25 -3.73 1.70
N GLY A 135 -2.69 -4.68 2.46
CA GLY A 135 -3.13 -4.99 3.81
C GLY A 135 -4.36 -5.89 3.91
N ALA A 136 -4.91 -6.36 2.77
CA ALA A 136 -5.94 -7.38 2.75
C ALA A 136 -5.34 -8.72 3.21
N THR A 137 -5.96 -9.41 4.16
CA THR A 137 -5.46 -10.68 4.69
C THR A 137 -6.43 -11.83 4.48
N ILE A 138 -5.89 -13.01 4.24
CA ILE A 138 -6.63 -14.27 4.21
C ILE A 138 -6.45 -15.07 5.52
N ILE A 139 -5.69 -14.55 6.46
CA ILE A 139 -5.41 -15.22 7.74
C ILE A 139 -6.49 -14.81 8.73
N PRO A 140 -7.30 -15.76 9.22
CA PRO A 140 -8.43 -15.43 10.08
C PRO A 140 -8.02 -15.18 11.55
N ASP A 141 -6.88 -15.72 11.98
CA ASP A 141 -6.37 -15.64 13.35
C ASP A 141 -4.86 -15.34 13.30
N LEU A 142 -4.51 -14.10 13.60
CA LEU A 142 -3.12 -13.63 13.59
C LEU A 142 -2.38 -14.01 14.89
N ASP A 143 -3.09 -14.18 15.99
CA ASP A 143 -2.49 -14.53 17.26
C ASP A 143 -1.92 -15.97 17.25
N SER A 144 -2.50 -16.86 16.43
CA SER A 144 -1.99 -18.23 16.23
C SER A 144 -0.77 -18.30 15.27
N MET A 145 -0.46 -17.20 14.56
CA MET A 145 0.62 -17.19 13.58
C MET A 145 2.00 -17.07 14.22
N PRO A 146 3.01 -17.82 13.74
CA PRO A 146 4.37 -17.68 14.21
C PRO A 146 4.90 -16.25 14.00
N ARG A 147 5.54 -15.70 15.06
CA ARG A 147 6.12 -14.35 15.03
C ARG A 147 7.06 -14.09 13.84
N PRO A 148 7.92 -15.05 13.39
CA PRO A 148 8.76 -14.82 12.20
C PRO A 148 7.96 -14.59 10.92
N LEU A 149 6.80 -15.23 10.74
CA LEU A 149 5.92 -14.99 9.58
C LEU A 149 5.15 -13.68 9.70
N LEU A 150 4.74 -13.26 10.90
CA LEU A 150 4.16 -11.93 11.12
C LEU A 150 5.17 -10.82 10.80
N LEU A 151 6.44 -11.00 11.21
CA LEU A 151 7.52 -10.08 10.82
C LEU A 151 7.72 -10.07 9.31
N TRP A 152 7.72 -11.24 8.67
CA TRP A 152 7.83 -11.35 7.22
C TRP A 152 6.70 -10.60 6.49
N ARG A 153 5.45 -10.72 6.94
CA ARG A 153 4.30 -9.95 6.42
C ARG A 153 4.59 -8.45 6.45
N SER A 154 4.99 -7.92 7.59
CA SER A 154 5.28 -6.49 7.75
C SER A 154 6.51 -6.05 6.94
N MET A 155 7.52 -6.90 6.80
CA MET A 155 8.68 -6.65 5.93
C MET A 155 8.30 -6.61 4.45
N THR A 156 7.34 -7.43 3.99
CA THR A 156 6.85 -7.33 2.61
C THR A 156 6.21 -5.97 2.33
N HIS A 157 5.44 -5.41 3.27
CA HIS A 157 4.95 -4.03 3.19
C HIS A 157 6.10 -3.02 3.06
N TRP A 158 7.08 -3.11 3.95
CA TRP A 158 8.19 -2.17 3.99
C TRP A 158 9.01 -2.18 2.68
N ILE A 159 9.29 -3.39 2.13
CA ILE A 159 9.96 -3.58 0.85
C ILE A 159 9.09 -3.05 -0.30
N GLY A 160 7.80 -3.35 -0.29
CA GLY A 160 6.84 -2.89 -1.28
C GLY A 160 6.70 -1.37 -1.32
N GLY A 161 6.66 -0.74 -0.14
CA GLY A 161 6.59 0.71 0.00
C GLY A 161 7.82 1.43 -0.58
N ILE A 162 9.03 1.00 -0.20
CA ILE A 162 10.26 1.58 -0.75
C ILE A 162 10.42 1.25 -2.24
N GLY A 163 10.03 0.04 -2.65
CA GLY A 163 10.10 -0.41 -4.04
C GLY A 163 9.33 0.50 -4.98
N ILE A 164 8.10 0.85 -4.62
CA ILE A 164 7.26 1.71 -5.46
C ILE A 164 7.77 3.15 -5.49
N VAL A 165 8.23 3.70 -4.37
CA VAL A 165 8.80 5.05 -4.30
C VAL A 165 10.01 5.17 -5.22
N VAL A 166 10.90 4.16 -5.23
CA VAL A 166 12.07 4.11 -6.12
C VAL A 166 11.65 3.95 -7.58
N VAL A 167 10.69 3.07 -7.87
CA VAL A 167 10.19 2.87 -9.24
C VAL A 167 9.60 4.15 -9.79
N PHE A 168 8.70 4.81 -9.06
CA PHE A 168 8.02 6.01 -9.55
C PHE A 168 8.92 7.24 -9.66
N LEU A 169 9.83 7.44 -8.72
CA LEU A 169 10.61 8.67 -8.67
C LEU A 169 11.97 8.57 -9.38
N VAL A 170 12.46 7.36 -9.60
CA VAL A 170 13.81 7.13 -10.15
C VAL A 170 13.78 6.45 -11.50
N ILE A 171 13.07 5.32 -11.63
CA ILE A 171 13.11 4.50 -12.83
C ILE A 171 12.23 5.09 -13.94
N LEU A 172 11.00 5.48 -13.62
CA LEU A 172 10.05 5.96 -14.62
C LEU A 172 10.42 7.30 -15.27
N PRO A 173 10.98 8.31 -14.56
CA PRO A 173 11.43 9.54 -15.21
C PRO A 173 12.63 9.35 -16.16
N SER A 174 13.46 8.30 -15.96
CA SER A 174 14.61 8.02 -16.82
C SER A 174 14.23 7.42 -18.18
N VAL A 175 12.99 6.97 -18.34
CA VAL A 175 12.51 6.22 -19.51
C VAL A 175 11.75 7.11 -20.51
N GLY A 176 12.43 8.09 -21.11
CA GLY A 176 12.01 8.81 -22.31
C GLY A 176 11.00 9.95 -22.15
N ALA A 177 11.12 10.95 -23.02
CA ALA A 177 10.41 12.23 -22.96
C ALA A 177 8.86 12.15 -23.08
N ALA A 178 8.31 11.16 -23.78
CA ALA A 178 6.85 11.04 -23.94
C ALA A 178 6.16 10.60 -22.64
N ARG A 179 6.84 9.81 -21.83
CA ARG A 179 6.33 9.29 -20.57
C ARG A 179 6.64 10.21 -19.39
N GLN A 180 7.76 10.93 -19.42
CA GLN A 180 8.01 12.04 -18.51
C GLN A 180 6.82 13.01 -18.45
N ARG A 181 6.08 13.16 -19.53
CA ARG A 181 4.90 14.04 -19.61
C ARG A 181 3.69 13.50 -18.84
N LEU A 182 3.49 12.19 -18.78
CA LEU A 182 2.43 11.56 -17.97
C LEU A 182 2.75 11.63 -16.48
N PHE A 183 4.02 11.38 -16.11
CA PHE A 183 4.48 11.40 -14.70
C PHE A 183 4.74 12.81 -14.16
N GLN A 184 4.96 13.81 -14.99
CA GLN A 184 5.03 15.22 -14.56
C GLN A 184 3.72 15.73 -13.98
N VAL A 185 2.59 15.05 -14.25
CA VAL A 185 1.31 15.28 -13.55
C VAL A 185 1.33 14.68 -12.14
N GLU A 186 2.12 13.62 -11.92
CA GLU A 186 2.16 12.87 -10.65
C GLU A 186 3.17 13.41 -9.64
N THR A 187 4.16 14.15 -10.09
CA THR A 187 5.15 14.78 -9.22
C THR A 187 5.07 16.30 -9.31
N PRO A 188 4.12 16.95 -8.62
CA PRO A 188 4.16 18.39 -8.45
C PRO A 188 5.32 18.74 -7.52
N GLY A 189 6.44 19.12 -8.08
CA GLY A 189 7.57 19.69 -7.38
C GLY A 189 8.04 20.94 -8.13
N PRO A 190 8.64 21.95 -7.46
CA PRO A 190 9.25 23.06 -8.16
C PRO A 190 10.29 22.53 -9.16
N ASP A 191 10.29 23.09 -10.35
CA ASP A 191 11.27 22.74 -11.38
C ASP A 191 12.69 22.88 -10.83
N ILE A 192 13.33 21.74 -10.58
CA ILE A 192 14.75 21.68 -10.20
C ILE A 192 15.63 22.08 -11.41
N SER A 193 14.99 22.32 -12.57
CA SER A 193 15.64 22.70 -13.82
C SER A 193 16.23 24.12 -13.82
N GLU A 194 15.85 25.00 -12.87
CA GLU A 194 16.36 26.38 -12.84
C GLU A 194 17.78 26.52 -12.26
N ARG A 195 18.40 25.47 -11.74
CA ARG A 195 19.78 25.53 -11.19
C ARG A 195 20.70 24.43 -11.68
N GLY A 196 20.70 24.12 -12.98
CA GLY A 196 21.85 23.50 -13.65
C GLY A 196 22.37 22.11 -13.21
N LEU A 197 21.97 21.57 -12.08
CA LEU A 197 22.40 20.29 -11.51
C LEU A 197 21.19 19.41 -11.26
N ARG A 198 20.79 18.62 -12.23
CA ARG A 198 19.81 17.52 -12.02
C ARG A 198 20.50 16.46 -11.17
N PRO A 199 19.98 16.12 -9.96
CA PRO A 199 20.51 14.99 -9.21
C PRO A 199 20.41 13.74 -10.09
N THR A 200 21.44 12.90 -10.07
CA THR A 200 21.37 11.61 -10.75
C THR A 200 20.24 10.77 -10.15
N ALA A 201 19.69 9.84 -10.93
CA ALA A 201 18.64 8.93 -10.46
C ALA A 201 19.06 8.22 -9.16
N GLY A 202 20.33 7.84 -9.03
CA GLY A 202 20.89 7.24 -7.82
C GLY A 202 20.89 8.16 -6.60
N GLU A 203 21.22 9.45 -6.77
CA GLU A 203 21.17 10.42 -5.66
C GLU A 203 19.76 10.68 -5.18
N ALA A 204 18.80 10.75 -6.11
CA ALA A 204 17.38 10.88 -5.76
C ALA A 204 16.89 9.65 -4.98
N ALA A 205 17.20 8.44 -5.46
CA ALA A 205 16.86 7.20 -4.76
C ALA A 205 17.47 7.15 -3.35
N LYS A 206 18.75 7.50 -3.21
CA LYS A 206 19.44 7.54 -1.90
C LYS A 206 18.76 8.49 -0.93
N LYS A 207 18.41 9.71 -1.36
CA LYS A 207 17.74 10.71 -0.52
C LYS A 207 16.37 10.23 -0.05
N LEU A 208 15.59 9.59 -0.94
CA LEU A 208 14.28 9.04 -0.62
C LEU A 208 14.37 7.84 0.31
N THR A 209 15.33 6.95 0.10
CA THR A 209 15.59 5.82 0.99
C THR A 209 15.97 6.29 2.40
N ILE A 210 16.86 7.28 2.53
CA ILE A 210 17.22 7.86 3.83
C ILE A 210 15.98 8.48 4.51
N LEU A 211 15.16 9.22 3.78
CA LEU A 211 13.92 9.80 4.32
C LEU A 211 12.97 8.70 4.81
N TYR A 212 12.80 7.64 4.03
CA TYR A 212 11.95 6.49 4.38
C TYR A 212 12.44 5.80 5.66
N LEU A 213 13.75 5.58 5.79
CA LEU A 213 14.39 5.03 7.00
C LEU A 213 14.20 5.93 8.21
N LEU A 214 14.36 7.26 8.06
CA LEU A 214 14.15 8.22 9.15
C LEU A 214 12.71 8.21 9.66
N ILE A 215 11.74 8.15 8.74
CA ILE A 215 10.31 8.08 9.12
C ILE A 215 10.04 6.74 9.81
N THR A 216 10.63 5.63 9.34
CA THR A 216 10.50 4.31 9.99
C THR A 216 11.06 4.33 11.40
N ALA A 217 12.24 4.92 11.61
CA ALA A 217 12.84 5.07 12.94
C ALA A 217 11.97 5.96 13.86
N GLY A 218 11.42 7.05 13.31
CA GLY A 218 10.49 7.91 14.04
C GLY A 218 9.20 7.18 14.44
N ALA A 219 8.59 6.43 13.51
CA ALA A 219 7.40 5.62 13.78
C ALA A 219 7.65 4.60 14.90
N LEU A 220 8.77 3.85 14.80
CA LEU A 220 9.21 2.89 15.80
C LEU A 220 9.39 3.56 17.17
N GLY A 221 10.13 4.68 17.21
CA GLY A 221 10.38 5.42 18.46
C GLY A 221 9.09 5.85 19.15
N GLY A 222 8.12 6.36 18.40
CA GLY A 222 6.83 6.77 18.97
C GLY A 222 5.99 5.60 19.47
N TYR A 223 5.98 4.46 18.76
CA TYR A 223 5.29 3.26 19.25
C TYR A 223 5.91 2.72 20.55
N LEU A 224 7.23 2.70 20.64
CA LEU A 224 7.92 2.30 21.88
C LEU A 224 7.62 3.26 23.04
N LEU A 225 7.63 4.58 22.78
CA LEU A 225 7.27 5.59 23.78
C LEU A 225 5.79 5.47 24.21
N GLY A 226 4.93 5.02 23.29
CA GLY A 226 3.52 4.73 23.58
C GLY A 226 3.28 3.47 24.41
N GLY A 227 4.34 2.68 24.72
CA GLY A 227 4.24 1.45 25.50
C GLY A 227 3.98 0.18 24.66
N MET A 228 4.05 0.27 23.33
CA MET A 228 3.94 -0.91 22.46
C MET A 228 5.17 -1.81 22.62
N GLY A 229 4.96 -3.14 22.70
CA GLY A 229 6.05 -4.10 22.76
C GLY A 229 6.99 -3.98 21.55
N THR A 230 8.29 -4.26 21.73
CA THR A 230 9.30 -4.06 20.67
C THR A 230 8.95 -4.80 19.38
N PHE A 231 8.45 -6.02 19.46
CA PHE A 231 8.03 -6.80 18.30
C PHE A 231 6.90 -6.11 17.54
N ASP A 232 5.85 -5.72 18.26
CA ASP A 232 4.69 -5.06 17.65
C ASP A 232 5.05 -3.70 17.09
N ALA A 233 5.88 -2.92 17.82
CA ALA A 233 6.35 -1.61 17.39
C ALA A 233 7.13 -1.67 16.06
N VAL A 234 8.01 -2.66 15.87
CA VAL A 234 8.74 -2.88 14.61
C VAL A 234 7.79 -3.22 13.47
N ASN A 235 6.87 -4.17 13.70
CA ASN A 235 5.91 -4.60 12.69
C ASN A 235 4.99 -3.45 12.25
N HIS A 236 4.43 -2.69 13.21
CA HIS A 236 3.56 -1.56 12.91
C HIS A 236 4.32 -0.38 12.27
N ALA A 237 5.60 -0.15 12.65
CA ALA A 237 6.43 0.86 12.00
C ALA A 237 6.67 0.51 10.52
N PHE A 238 6.97 -0.75 10.20
CA PHE A 238 7.12 -1.20 8.81
C PHE A 238 5.82 -1.04 8.01
N SER A 239 4.71 -1.43 8.62
CA SER A 239 3.40 -1.40 7.98
C SER A 239 2.90 0.03 7.76
N VAL A 240 2.97 0.92 8.78
CA VAL A 240 2.45 2.29 8.68
C VAL A 240 3.23 3.14 7.67
N VAL A 241 4.57 3.03 7.64
CA VAL A 241 5.40 3.84 6.74
C VAL A 241 5.23 3.42 5.28
N ALA A 242 4.94 2.14 5.06
CA ALA A 242 4.58 1.62 3.74
C ALA A 242 3.13 1.93 3.34
N THR A 243 2.30 2.46 4.24
CA THR A 243 0.83 2.57 4.07
C THR A 243 0.18 1.22 3.77
N GLY A 244 0.55 0.17 4.53
CA GLY A 244 0.16 -1.20 4.21
C GLY A 244 -0.96 -1.78 5.05
N GLY A 245 -1.02 -1.48 6.36
CA GLY A 245 -2.13 -1.87 7.25
C GLY A 245 -2.03 -3.26 7.89
N PHE A 246 -1.04 -4.09 7.56
CA PHE A 246 -0.85 -5.33 8.30
C PHE A 246 -0.52 -5.07 9.76
N SER A 247 -1.19 -5.80 10.65
CA SER A 247 -0.97 -5.81 12.08
C SER A 247 -0.49 -7.18 12.55
N THR A 248 -0.02 -7.24 13.78
CA THR A 248 0.28 -8.46 14.52
C THR A 248 -0.91 -8.93 15.36
N LYS A 249 -2.00 -8.15 15.38
CA LYS A 249 -3.22 -8.38 16.16
C LYS A 249 -4.45 -8.31 15.27
N ASP A 250 -5.46 -9.12 15.54
CA ASP A 250 -6.70 -9.13 14.77
C ASP A 250 -7.47 -7.80 14.93
N GLU A 251 -7.44 -7.22 16.12
CA GLU A 251 -8.08 -5.93 16.43
C GLU A 251 -7.26 -4.72 15.89
N SER A 252 -6.14 -4.97 15.23
CA SER A 252 -5.25 -3.95 14.66
C SER A 252 -4.74 -2.96 15.73
N ILE A 253 -4.88 -1.65 15.51
CA ILE A 253 -4.38 -0.62 16.46
C ILE A 253 -5.21 -0.56 17.74
N ALA A 254 -6.47 -0.98 17.72
CA ALA A 254 -7.32 -0.99 18.91
C ALA A 254 -6.79 -1.92 20.02
N ALA A 255 -6.09 -3.00 19.67
CA ALA A 255 -5.47 -3.92 20.61
C ALA A 255 -4.51 -3.25 21.62
N PHE A 256 -3.96 -2.09 21.28
CA PHE A 256 -3.00 -1.38 22.14
C PHE A 256 -3.65 -0.36 23.08
N GLY A 257 -4.91 0.01 22.88
CA GLY A 257 -5.79 0.73 23.81
C GLY A 257 -5.29 2.11 24.31
N THR A 258 -4.26 2.71 23.68
CA THR A 258 -3.70 3.98 24.13
C THR A 258 -3.95 5.12 23.15
N PRO A 259 -4.61 6.22 23.56
CA PRO A 259 -4.83 7.38 22.70
C PRO A 259 -3.55 7.95 22.08
N PHE A 260 -2.40 7.81 22.77
CA PHE A 260 -1.12 8.26 22.25
C PHE A 260 -0.71 7.46 20.99
N ILE A 261 -0.81 6.13 21.01
CA ILE A 261 -0.49 5.27 19.84
C ILE A 261 -1.40 5.62 18.68
N GLU A 262 -2.69 5.85 18.92
CA GLU A 262 -3.67 6.18 17.89
C GLU A 262 -3.33 7.52 17.21
N TRP A 263 -3.09 8.60 17.99
CA TRP A 263 -2.70 9.90 17.44
C TRP A 263 -1.33 9.88 16.76
N TRP A 264 -0.39 9.10 17.32
CA TRP A 264 0.92 8.90 16.69
C TRP A 264 0.78 8.23 15.33
N THR A 265 -0.03 7.18 15.24
CA THR A 265 -0.33 6.49 13.98
C THR A 265 -0.98 7.44 12.97
N ILE A 266 -1.96 8.26 13.38
CA ILE A 266 -2.57 9.31 12.54
C ILE A 266 -1.50 10.25 11.99
N LEU A 267 -0.59 10.73 12.83
CA LEU A 267 0.48 11.65 12.41
C LEU A 267 1.37 11.00 11.33
N ILE A 268 1.83 9.77 11.57
CA ILE A 268 2.68 9.06 10.61
C ILE A 268 1.91 8.81 9.30
N MET A 269 0.66 8.34 9.35
CA MET A 269 -0.17 8.14 8.17
C MET A 269 -0.34 9.42 7.34
N ILE A 270 -0.54 10.57 7.97
CA ILE A 270 -0.61 11.87 7.28
C ILE A 270 0.73 12.18 6.60
N MET A 271 1.86 11.99 7.30
CA MET A 271 3.20 12.26 6.76
C MET A 271 3.49 11.40 5.53
N VAL A 272 3.25 10.10 5.59
CA VAL A 272 3.57 9.19 4.48
C VAL A 272 2.56 9.26 3.31
N GLY A 273 1.37 9.80 3.56
CA GLY A 273 0.38 10.12 2.53
C GLY A 273 0.71 11.37 1.72
N LEU A 274 1.66 12.22 2.17
CA LEU A 274 2.18 13.37 1.43
C LEU A 274 3.18 12.92 0.38
N ASN A 275 3.41 13.77 -0.63
CA ASN A 275 4.50 13.58 -1.57
C ASN A 275 5.86 13.56 -0.85
N PHE A 276 6.64 12.48 -1.03
CA PHE A 276 7.92 12.30 -0.33
C PHE A 276 8.94 13.41 -0.63
N THR A 277 8.92 13.98 -1.85
CA THR A 277 9.79 15.10 -2.20
C THR A 277 9.43 16.36 -1.42
N LEU A 278 8.12 16.63 -1.29
CA LEU A 278 7.60 17.75 -0.53
C LEU A 278 7.79 17.53 0.97
N LEU A 279 7.58 16.31 1.46
CA LEU A 279 7.83 15.94 2.85
C LEU A 279 9.31 16.18 3.24
N GLY A 280 10.26 15.79 2.36
CA GLY A 280 11.68 16.06 2.58
C GLY A 280 12.02 17.56 2.64
N GLN A 281 11.27 18.42 1.95
CA GLN A 281 11.41 19.88 2.05
C GLN A 281 10.79 20.42 3.35
N LEU A 282 9.61 19.89 3.73
CA LEU A 282 8.93 20.27 4.99
C LEU A 282 9.80 19.98 6.21
N LEU A 283 10.43 18.80 6.27
CA LEU A 283 11.35 18.42 7.35
C LEU A 283 12.62 19.27 7.41
N ARG A 284 12.96 19.98 6.32
CA ARG A 284 14.03 21.01 6.27
C ARG A 284 13.52 22.42 6.60
N GLY A 285 12.31 22.55 7.17
CA GLY A 285 11.72 23.82 7.58
C GLY A 285 11.13 24.67 6.43
N ARG A 286 10.99 24.14 5.22
CA ARG A 286 10.41 24.87 4.09
C ARG A 286 8.88 24.80 4.12
N LEU A 287 8.24 25.63 4.92
CA LEU A 287 6.77 25.65 5.10
C LEU A 287 5.99 26.05 3.82
N GLY A 288 6.66 26.59 2.81
CA GLY A 288 6.05 26.91 1.51
C GLY A 288 5.38 25.71 0.82
N VAL A 289 5.80 24.48 1.16
CA VAL A 289 5.19 23.22 0.70
C VAL A 289 3.71 23.12 1.06
N LEU A 290 3.30 23.64 2.21
CA LEU A 290 1.90 23.64 2.65
C LEU A 290 1.00 24.52 1.77
N ARG A 291 1.58 25.37 0.92
CA ARG A 291 0.84 26.18 -0.06
C ARG A 291 0.61 25.48 -1.39
N ASP A 292 1.24 24.33 -1.61
CA ASP A 292 1.00 23.51 -2.79
C ASP A 292 -0.47 23.05 -2.85
N LEU A 293 -1.05 23.08 -4.05
CA LEU A 293 -2.48 22.82 -4.25
C LEU A 293 -2.87 21.39 -3.87
N GLU A 294 -2.04 20.41 -4.23
CA GLU A 294 -2.27 19.00 -3.88
C GLU A 294 -2.22 18.80 -2.37
N THR A 295 -1.19 19.33 -1.71
CA THR A 295 -1.01 19.26 -0.26
C THR A 295 -2.19 19.92 0.48
N LYS A 296 -2.61 21.11 0.04
CA LYS A 296 -3.78 21.81 0.62
C LYS A 296 -5.06 21.00 0.47
N THR A 297 -5.30 20.44 -0.72
CA THR A 297 -6.50 19.65 -0.97
C THR A 297 -6.49 18.37 -0.14
N PHE A 298 -5.36 17.69 -0.07
CA PHE A 298 -5.19 16.48 0.74
C PHE A 298 -5.47 16.74 2.23
N LEU A 299 -4.86 17.77 2.81
CA LEU A 299 -5.07 18.13 4.22
C LEU A 299 -6.48 18.68 4.45
N GLY A 300 -6.99 19.50 3.53
CA GLY A 300 -8.34 20.05 3.60
C GLY A 300 -9.42 18.97 3.60
N LEU A 301 -9.31 17.97 2.71
CA LEU A 301 -10.22 16.82 2.69
C LEU A 301 -10.17 16.05 4.02
N LYS A 302 -8.96 15.79 4.55
CA LYS A 302 -8.81 15.10 5.84
C LYS A 302 -9.52 15.84 6.96
N ILE A 303 -9.19 17.13 7.14
CA ILE A 303 -9.77 17.93 8.22
C ILE A 303 -11.29 17.96 8.09
N THR A 304 -11.81 18.28 6.88
CA THR A 304 -13.25 18.39 6.65
C THR A 304 -13.97 17.07 6.91
N CYS A 305 -13.47 15.97 6.33
CA CYS A 305 -14.12 14.67 6.49
C CYS A 305 -13.96 14.12 7.92
N SER A 306 -12.83 14.33 8.59
CA SER A 306 -12.65 13.94 10.00
C SER A 306 -13.60 14.67 10.93
N VAL A 307 -13.73 16.00 10.77
CA VAL A 307 -14.66 16.79 11.59
C VAL A 307 -16.11 16.41 11.30
N LEU A 308 -16.46 16.21 10.02
CA LEU A 308 -17.83 15.81 9.63
C LEU A 308 -18.17 14.42 10.18
N THR A 309 -17.26 13.44 10.05
CA THR A 309 -17.42 12.10 10.63
C THR A 309 -17.58 12.18 12.15
N ALA A 310 -16.73 12.94 12.84
CA ALA A 310 -16.81 13.11 14.28
C ALA A 310 -18.16 13.73 14.71
N LEU A 311 -18.63 14.73 13.98
CA LEU A 311 -19.89 15.39 14.25
C LEU A 311 -21.08 14.44 14.06
N VAL A 312 -21.08 13.69 12.94
CA VAL A 312 -22.14 12.71 12.66
C VAL A 312 -22.15 11.61 13.73
N LEU A 313 -20.98 11.07 14.12
CA LEU A 313 -20.90 10.06 15.18
C LEU A 313 -21.42 10.60 16.51
N ALA A 314 -20.98 11.77 16.93
CA ALA A 314 -21.38 12.38 18.19
C ALA A 314 -22.89 12.73 18.25
N LEU A 315 -23.50 13.05 17.11
CA LEU A 315 -24.93 13.38 17.04
C LEU A 315 -25.84 12.17 16.83
N SER A 316 -25.34 11.13 16.12
CA SER A 316 -26.16 9.99 15.71
C SER A 316 -26.01 8.77 16.61
N LEU A 317 -24.83 8.59 17.24
CA LEU A 317 -24.53 7.46 18.10
C LEU A 317 -24.21 7.94 19.49
N THR A 318 -24.92 7.40 20.48
CA THR A 318 -24.58 7.62 21.89
C THR A 318 -23.40 6.76 22.31
N VAL A 319 -23.29 5.56 21.76
CA VAL A 319 -22.23 4.57 22.03
C VAL A 319 -21.83 3.92 20.70
N TRP A 320 -20.56 3.68 20.47
CA TRP A 320 -20.03 2.83 19.40
C TRP A 320 -18.87 1.99 19.93
N GLN A 321 -18.54 0.92 19.21
CA GLN A 321 -17.48 -0.01 19.60
C GLN A 321 -16.24 0.17 18.72
N ASP A 322 -15.05 -0.01 19.31
CA ASP A 322 -13.82 -0.23 18.58
C ASP A 322 -13.70 -1.69 18.09
N THR A 323 -12.65 -2.01 17.33
CA THR A 323 -12.43 -3.38 16.84
C THR A 323 -12.06 -4.36 17.94
N ALA A 324 -11.64 -3.89 19.13
CA ALA A 324 -11.41 -4.70 20.32
C ALA A 324 -12.67 -4.87 21.18
N GLY A 325 -13.83 -4.33 20.78
CA GLY A 325 -15.09 -4.42 21.48
C GLY A 325 -15.28 -3.43 22.64
N ASN A 326 -14.35 -2.47 22.82
CA ASN A 326 -14.51 -1.44 23.85
C ASN A 326 -15.54 -0.39 23.41
N GLU A 327 -16.37 0.03 24.36
CA GLU A 327 -17.38 1.06 24.11
C GLU A 327 -16.81 2.46 24.27
N HIS A 328 -17.16 3.33 23.33
CA HIS A 328 -16.73 4.72 23.28
C HIS A 328 -17.94 5.66 23.23
N THR A 329 -17.79 6.82 23.88
CA THR A 329 -18.83 7.85 23.95
C THR A 329 -18.20 9.25 23.86
N GLY A 330 -19.01 10.23 23.45
CA GLY A 330 -18.66 11.63 23.50
C GLY A 330 -17.83 12.13 22.31
N PHE A 331 -17.82 13.46 22.14
CA PHE A 331 -17.25 14.13 20.96
C PHE A 331 -15.74 13.88 20.77
N PHE A 332 -14.95 13.89 21.84
CA PHE A 332 -13.48 13.73 21.71
C PHE A 332 -13.08 12.33 21.26
N ALA A 333 -13.80 11.30 21.73
CA ALA A 333 -13.61 9.96 21.25
C ALA A 333 -14.06 9.84 19.78
N ALA A 334 -15.22 10.41 19.42
CA ALA A 334 -15.70 10.47 18.05
C ALA A 334 -14.71 11.18 17.11
N LEU A 335 -14.10 12.28 17.56
CA LEU A 335 -13.07 12.98 16.80
C LEU A 335 -11.84 12.12 16.58
N ARG A 336 -11.36 11.40 17.60
CA ARG A 336 -10.19 10.52 17.52
C ARG A 336 -10.45 9.35 16.57
N HIS A 337 -11.51 8.59 16.78
CA HIS A 337 -11.87 7.43 15.96
C HIS A 337 -12.24 7.83 14.53
N GLY A 338 -13.05 8.88 14.35
CA GLY A 338 -13.41 9.42 13.04
C GLY A 338 -12.20 9.91 12.26
N THR A 339 -11.26 10.61 12.92
CA THR A 339 -10.01 11.06 12.29
C THR A 339 -9.13 9.86 11.93
N PHE A 340 -9.01 8.87 12.82
CA PHE A 340 -8.21 7.68 12.55
C PHE A 340 -8.69 6.96 11.28
N VAL A 341 -9.98 6.60 11.24
CA VAL A 341 -10.54 5.84 10.11
C VAL A 341 -10.49 6.64 8.81
N THR A 342 -10.86 7.93 8.81
CA THR A 342 -10.80 8.77 7.60
C THR A 342 -9.38 8.94 7.09
N VAL A 343 -8.38 9.07 7.98
CA VAL A 343 -6.97 9.16 7.61
C VAL A 343 -6.45 7.82 7.11
N ALA A 344 -6.75 6.71 7.79
CA ALA A 344 -6.32 5.38 7.41
C ALA A 344 -6.82 5.00 6.01
N MET A 345 -8.10 5.27 5.72
CA MET A 345 -8.70 4.97 4.43
C MET A 345 -8.18 5.87 3.31
N GLN A 346 -8.06 7.19 3.53
CA GLN A 346 -7.54 8.09 2.49
C GLN A 346 -6.05 7.87 2.19
N THR A 347 -5.24 7.50 3.19
CA THR A 347 -3.82 7.21 2.94
C THR A 347 -3.59 5.83 2.33
N GLY A 348 -4.63 5.00 2.26
CA GLY A 348 -4.51 3.61 1.84
C GLY A 348 -3.82 2.73 2.87
N THR A 349 -3.65 3.20 4.12
CA THR A 349 -3.00 2.41 5.16
C THR A 349 -3.88 1.26 5.63
N GLY A 350 -5.21 1.50 5.78
CA GLY A 350 -6.14 0.44 6.11
C GLY A 350 -6.02 -0.15 7.53
N PHE A 351 -5.31 0.51 8.46
CA PHE A 351 -5.38 0.12 9.87
C PHE A 351 -6.78 0.33 10.43
N CYS A 352 -7.23 -0.61 11.25
CA CYS A 352 -8.53 -0.56 11.90
C CYS A 352 -8.39 -0.06 13.36
N LEU A 353 -9.34 0.77 13.78
CA LEU A 353 -9.51 1.23 15.15
C LEU A 353 -10.95 1.02 15.61
N SER A 354 -11.92 1.16 14.70
CA SER A 354 -13.35 1.03 14.99
C SER A 354 -14.02 0.19 13.92
N ASP A 355 -15.07 -0.51 14.33
CA ASP A 355 -15.97 -1.14 13.37
C ASP A 355 -16.90 -0.09 12.74
N TYR A 356 -16.44 0.47 11.61
CA TYR A 356 -17.22 1.45 10.86
C TYR A 356 -18.36 0.84 10.05
N SER A 357 -18.52 -0.49 10.03
CA SER A 357 -19.66 -1.15 9.39
C SER A 357 -20.97 -0.80 10.10
N ALA A 358 -20.90 -0.55 11.42
CA ALA A 358 -22.01 -0.12 12.24
C ALA A 358 -22.25 1.41 12.24
N TRP A 359 -21.42 2.19 11.54
CA TRP A 359 -21.53 3.64 11.52
C TRP A 359 -22.64 4.14 10.58
N PRO A 360 -23.15 5.38 10.77
CA PRO A 360 -24.13 5.95 9.88
C PRO A 360 -23.67 5.95 8.41
N TYR A 361 -24.56 5.64 7.47
CA TYR A 361 -24.27 5.50 6.04
C TYR A 361 -23.52 6.70 5.43
N LEU A 362 -23.80 7.92 5.92
CA LEU A 362 -23.09 9.12 5.46
C LEU A 362 -21.60 9.03 5.77
N THR A 363 -21.22 8.57 6.96
CA THR A 363 -19.80 8.42 7.36
C THR A 363 -19.14 7.32 6.55
N VAL A 364 -19.82 6.21 6.32
CA VAL A 364 -19.33 5.11 5.47
C VAL A 364 -19.10 5.59 4.04
N ALA A 365 -20.04 6.33 3.46
CA ALA A 365 -19.89 6.90 2.11
C ALA A 365 -18.70 7.86 2.01
N LEU A 366 -18.48 8.72 3.02
CA LEU A 366 -17.32 9.62 3.09
C LEU A 366 -16.02 8.84 3.16
N ILE A 367 -15.93 7.80 3.99
CA ILE A 367 -14.75 6.95 4.18
C ILE A 367 -14.36 6.28 2.85
N PHE A 368 -15.32 5.66 2.15
CA PHE A 368 -15.06 4.97 0.88
C PHE A 368 -14.82 5.94 -0.28
N GLY A 369 -15.44 7.13 -0.25
CA GLY A 369 -15.10 8.22 -1.16
C GLY A 369 -13.63 8.67 -1.00
N LEU A 370 -13.15 8.81 0.25
CA LEU A 370 -11.74 9.11 0.54
C LEU A 370 -10.80 7.97 0.14
N ALA A 371 -11.22 6.70 0.37
CA ALA A 371 -10.50 5.52 -0.04
C ALA A 371 -10.24 5.50 -1.55
N ALA A 372 -11.26 5.82 -2.36
CA ALA A 372 -11.13 5.92 -3.81
C ALA A 372 -10.17 7.03 -4.24
N ILE A 373 -10.23 8.20 -3.58
CA ILE A 373 -9.36 9.34 -3.87
C ILE A 373 -7.89 9.00 -3.61
N GLY A 374 -7.58 8.41 -2.46
CA GLY A 374 -6.21 8.06 -2.08
C GLY A 374 -5.35 9.24 -1.61
N GLY A 375 -4.02 9.02 -1.55
CA GLY A 375 -3.04 10.02 -1.11
C GLY A 375 -2.50 10.93 -2.22
N CYS A 376 -1.43 11.67 -1.91
CA CYS A 376 -0.73 12.51 -2.88
C CYS A 376 0.08 11.69 -3.89
N GLY A 377 0.29 12.23 -5.08
CA GLY A 377 1.23 11.68 -6.04
C GLY A 377 2.65 11.63 -5.49
N GLY A 378 3.39 10.53 -5.75
CA GLY A 378 4.74 10.35 -5.19
C GLY A 378 4.77 10.07 -3.69
N SER A 379 3.66 9.61 -3.09
CA SER A 379 3.56 8.99 -1.77
C SER A 379 3.53 7.47 -1.89
N THR A 380 3.58 6.76 -0.74
CA THR A 380 3.37 5.31 -0.70
C THR A 380 1.91 4.91 -0.84
N ALA A 381 0.97 5.82 -0.70
CA ALA A 381 -0.48 5.58 -0.76
C ALA A 381 -0.93 5.03 -2.13
N GLY A 382 -1.98 4.22 -2.15
CA GLY A 382 -2.70 3.75 -3.34
C GLY A 382 -3.75 4.74 -3.86
N GLY A 383 -4.74 4.26 -4.60
CA GLY A 383 -5.89 5.02 -5.09
C GLY A 383 -5.62 5.88 -6.33
N ILE A 384 -6.64 6.67 -6.71
CA ILE A 384 -6.63 7.53 -7.91
C ILE A 384 -5.57 8.62 -7.85
N LYS A 385 -5.22 9.10 -6.66
CA LYS A 385 -4.37 10.25 -6.29
C LYS A 385 -5.09 11.59 -6.30
N VAL A 386 -4.80 12.39 -5.27
CA VAL A 386 -5.43 13.71 -5.07
C VAL A 386 -5.21 14.64 -6.27
N ASN A 387 -4.01 14.66 -6.86
CA ASN A 387 -3.71 15.51 -8.01
C ASN A 387 -4.58 15.23 -9.24
N ARG A 388 -4.89 13.94 -9.51
CA ARG A 388 -5.78 13.54 -10.62
C ARG A 388 -7.21 13.99 -10.36
N ILE A 389 -7.69 13.87 -9.12
CA ILE A 389 -9.03 14.35 -8.73
C ILE A 389 -9.12 15.88 -8.85
N VAL A 390 -8.13 16.62 -8.33
CA VAL A 390 -8.06 18.08 -8.46
C VAL A 390 -8.10 18.48 -9.93
N PHE A 391 -7.35 17.78 -10.76
CA PHE A 391 -7.33 18.03 -12.21
C PHE A 391 -8.67 17.73 -12.87
N ALA A 392 -9.30 16.60 -12.55
CA ALA A 392 -10.62 16.21 -13.08
C ALA A 392 -11.70 17.23 -12.72
N VAL A 393 -11.70 17.70 -11.46
CA VAL A 393 -12.64 18.75 -11.00
C VAL A 393 -12.41 20.06 -11.75
N GLN A 394 -11.15 20.50 -11.93
CA GLN A 394 -10.84 21.71 -12.70
C GLN A 394 -11.28 21.57 -14.16
N LEU A 395 -11.08 20.40 -14.77
CA LEU A 395 -11.53 20.12 -16.13
C LEU A 395 -13.05 20.19 -16.23
N LEU A 396 -13.77 19.55 -15.30
CA LEU A 396 -15.22 19.57 -15.24
C LEU A 396 -15.75 21.01 -15.13
N VAL A 397 -15.21 21.80 -14.20
CA VAL A 397 -15.58 23.22 -14.01
C VAL A 397 -15.30 24.04 -15.28
N SER A 398 -14.16 23.79 -15.95
CA SER A 398 -13.81 24.45 -17.20
C SER A 398 -14.81 24.13 -18.32
N GLU A 399 -15.23 22.87 -18.45
CA GLU A 399 -16.23 22.49 -19.47
C GLU A 399 -17.62 23.07 -19.16
N VAL A 400 -18.03 23.10 -17.90
CA VAL A 400 -19.27 23.80 -17.51
C VAL A 400 -19.21 25.30 -17.84
N HIS A 401 -18.08 25.97 -17.56
CA HIS A 401 -17.90 27.38 -17.94
C HIS A 401 -17.94 27.58 -19.45
N ARG A 402 -17.40 26.63 -20.24
CA ARG A 402 -17.42 26.68 -21.69
C ARG A 402 -18.84 26.60 -22.26
N VAL A 403 -19.71 25.80 -21.65
CA VAL A 403 -21.13 25.75 -22.03
C VAL A 403 -21.81 27.11 -21.82
N ILE A 404 -21.50 27.80 -20.70
CA ILE A 404 -22.10 29.09 -20.35
C ILE A 404 -21.46 30.24 -21.17
N ARG A 405 -20.14 30.16 -21.44
CA ARG A 405 -19.37 31.18 -22.12
C ARG A 405 -18.42 30.56 -23.16
N PRO A 406 -18.88 30.26 -24.40
CA PRO A 406 -18.11 29.48 -25.38
C PRO A 406 -16.77 30.12 -25.78
N ASN A 407 -16.66 31.44 -25.74
CA ASN A 407 -15.46 32.19 -26.11
C ASN A 407 -14.46 32.37 -24.97
N ARG A 408 -14.73 31.85 -23.77
CA ARG A 408 -13.82 31.92 -22.63
C ARG A 408 -12.70 30.89 -22.78
N VAL A 409 -11.48 31.34 -22.68
CA VAL A 409 -10.30 30.49 -22.61
C VAL A 409 -9.98 30.25 -21.14
N ASP A 410 -10.48 29.16 -20.57
CA ASP A 410 -10.14 28.77 -19.21
C ASP A 410 -8.74 28.10 -19.19
N THR A 411 -7.88 28.62 -18.34
CA THR A 411 -6.55 28.04 -18.13
C THR A 411 -6.57 27.11 -16.94
N ILE A 412 -6.66 25.78 -17.22
CA ILE A 412 -6.47 24.75 -16.21
C ILE A 412 -5.02 24.80 -15.75
N ARG A 413 -4.78 24.88 -14.44
CA ARG A 413 -3.45 24.93 -13.83
C ARG A 413 -3.31 23.89 -12.73
N LEU A 414 -2.28 23.05 -12.82
CA LEU A 414 -1.82 22.21 -11.71
C LEU A 414 -0.63 22.96 -11.06
N GLY A 415 -0.93 23.70 -9.99
CA GLY A 415 0.03 24.62 -9.41
C GLY A 415 0.47 25.70 -10.42
N HIS A 416 1.77 25.73 -10.76
CA HIS A 416 2.34 26.68 -11.75
C HIS A 416 2.34 26.16 -13.19
N ARG A 417 1.95 24.90 -13.42
CA ARG A 417 2.05 24.25 -14.75
C ARG A 417 0.70 24.20 -15.47
N ARG A 418 0.75 24.34 -16.80
CA ARG A 418 -0.40 24.10 -17.70
C ARG A 418 -0.29 22.69 -18.29
N PRO A 419 -1.23 21.77 -18.00
CA PRO A 419 -1.19 20.42 -18.55
C PRO A 419 -1.42 20.47 -20.07
N SER A 420 -0.67 19.63 -20.79
CA SER A 420 -0.84 19.48 -22.24
C SER A 420 -2.17 18.77 -22.57
N PRO A 421 -2.70 18.89 -23.80
CA PRO A 421 -3.90 18.17 -24.23
C PRO A 421 -3.78 16.65 -24.02
N ASN A 422 -2.63 16.06 -24.30
CA ASN A 422 -2.38 14.62 -24.10
C ASN A 422 -2.45 14.20 -22.62
N GLN A 423 -2.01 15.06 -21.70
CA GLN A 423 -2.11 14.81 -20.26
C GLN A 423 -3.57 14.82 -19.80
N ARG A 424 -4.40 15.71 -20.36
CA ARG A 424 -5.84 15.75 -20.08
C ARG A 424 -6.52 14.45 -20.47
N GLN A 425 -6.26 13.98 -21.70
CA GLN A 425 -6.80 12.72 -22.21
C GLN A 425 -6.34 11.52 -21.37
N ALA A 426 -5.08 11.49 -20.96
CA ALA A 426 -4.53 10.39 -20.15
C ALA A 426 -5.20 10.29 -18.76
N VAL A 427 -5.45 11.43 -18.09
CA VAL A 427 -6.15 11.42 -16.79
C VAL A 427 -7.61 10.97 -16.95
N LEU A 428 -8.32 11.47 -17.97
CA LEU A 428 -9.69 11.03 -18.25
C LEU A 428 -9.75 9.54 -18.57
N ALA A 429 -8.86 9.04 -19.43
CA ALA A 429 -8.77 7.62 -19.76
C ALA A 429 -8.49 6.76 -18.52
N PHE A 430 -7.60 7.23 -17.62
CA PHE A 430 -7.33 6.56 -16.36
C PHE A 430 -8.59 6.48 -15.47
N LEU A 431 -9.32 7.60 -15.30
CA LEU A 431 -10.54 7.63 -14.48
C LEU A 431 -11.64 6.74 -15.03
N LEU A 432 -11.84 6.78 -16.36
CA LEU A 432 -12.81 5.89 -17.02
C LEU A 432 -12.43 4.42 -16.85
N MET A 433 -11.16 4.07 -17.03
CA MET A 433 -10.66 2.71 -16.83
C MET A 433 -10.82 2.26 -15.38
N TYR A 434 -10.56 3.16 -14.42
CA TYR A 434 -10.74 2.86 -12.99
C TYR A 434 -12.20 2.52 -12.66
N ILE A 435 -13.15 3.32 -13.14
CA ILE A 435 -14.59 3.09 -12.95
C ILE A 435 -15.02 1.79 -13.64
N LEU A 436 -14.52 1.53 -14.84
CA LEU A 436 -14.81 0.32 -15.59
C LEU A 436 -14.30 -0.93 -14.88
N LEU A 437 -13.06 -0.89 -14.37
CA LEU A 437 -12.49 -2.00 -13.61
C LEU A 437 -13.25 -2.25 -12.30
N LEU A 438 -13.69 -1.18 -11.61
CA LEU A 438 -14.50 -1.30 -10.42
C LEU A 438 -15.83 -1.99 -10.73
N GLY A 439 -16.55 -1.55 -11.78
CA GLY A 439 -17.81 -2.14 -12.17
C GLY A 439 -17.69 -3.58 -12.66
N LEU A 440 -16.79 -3.82 -13.62
CA LEU A 440 -16.56 -5.18 -14.16
C LEU A 440 -16.01 -6.13 -13.08
N GLY A 441 -15.06 -5.66 -12.27
CA GLY A 441 -14.51 -6.45 -11.17
C GLY A 441 -15.60 -6.88 -10.18
N THR A 442 -16.50 -5.97 -9.82
CA THR A 442 -17.64 -6.30 -8.94
C THR A 442 -18.55 -7.36 -9.56
N ILE A 443 -18.91 -7.22 -10.85
CA ILE A 443 -19.76 -8.19 -11.53
C ILE A 443 -19.08 -9.56 -11.59
N VAL A 444 -17.79 -9.59 -11.95
CA VAL A 444 -17.01 -10.85 -12.01
C VAL A 444 -16.92 -11.49 -10.63
N LEU A 445 -16.66 -10.72 -9.58
CA LEU A 445 -16.55 -11.24 -8.22
C LEU A 445 -17.89 -11.81 -7.74
N GLN A 446 -19.00 -11.06 -7.91
CA GLN A 446 -20.34 -11.54 -7.56
C GLN A 446 -20.72 -12.82 -8.33
N THR A 447 -20.33 -12.90 -9.60
CA THR A 447 -20.63 -14.09 -10.41
C THR A 447 -19.81 -15.30 -9.95
N ALA A 448 -18.54 -15.08 -9.59
CA ALA A 448 -17.65 -16.14 -9.10
C ALA A 448 -18.04 -16.66 -7.71
N GLU A 449 -18.63 -15.79 -6.87
CA GLU A 449 -19.08 -16.11 -5.51
C GLU A 449 -20.59 -16.40 -5.44
N TYR A 450 -21.24 -16.57 -6.59
CA TYR A 450 -22.69 -16.82 -6.61
C TYR A 450 -23.08 -18.03 -5.76
N GLY A 451 -23.98 -17.80 -4.79
CA GLY A 451 -24.44 -18.83 -3.84
C GLY A 451 -23.57 -18.99 -2.59
N SER A 452 -22.50 -18.20 -2.42
CA SER A 452 -21.75 -18.08 -1.16
C SER A 452 -22.23 -16.91 -0.31
N ASP A 453 -21.87 -16.90 0.97
CA ASP A 453 -22.18 -15.78 1.90
C ASP A 453 -21.43 -14.48 1.51
N HIS A 454 -20.42 -14.58 0.63
CA HIS A 454 -19.60 -13.46 0.14
C HIS A 454 -20.16 -12.82 -1.15
N SER A 455 -21.33 -13.26 -1.64
CA SER A 455 -21.89 -12.83 -2.93
C SER A 455 -22.65 -11.50 -2.86
N ASP A 456 -22.84 -10.88 -1.68
CA ASP A 456 -23.54 -9.63 -1.55
C ASP A 456 -22.79 -8.46 -2.22
N PHE A 457 -23.57 -7.48 -2.71
CA PHE A 457 -23.03 -6.34 -3.46
C PHE A 457 -22.04 -5.51 -2.63
N GLN A 458 -22.31 -5.34 -1.34
CA GLN A 458 -21.51 -4.53 -0.44
C GLN A 458 -20.12 -5.16 -0.25
N THR A 459 -20.04 -6.45 0.07
CA THR A 459 -18.80 -7.21 0.20
C THR A 459 -18.01 -7.21 -1.12
N CYS A 460 -18.63 -7.61 -2.24
CA CYS A 460 -17.95 -7.69 -3.52
C CYS A 460 -17.46 -6.34 -4.05
N SER A 461 -18.29 -5.29 -4.00
CA SER A 461 -17.90 -3.98 -4.51
C SER A 461 -16.79 -3.32 -3.69
N THR A 462 -16.84 -3.46 -2.36
CA THR A 462 -15.78 -2.93 -1.50
C THR A 462 -14.52 -3.78 -1.55
N ALA A 463 -14.60 -5.11 -1.70
CA ALA A 463 -13.43 -5.96 -1.92
C ALA A 463 -12.69 -5.56 -3.21
N VAL A 464 -13.41 -5.31 -4.31
CA VAL A 464 -12.81 -4.83 -5.57
C VAL A 464 -12.23 -3.42 -5.39
N LEU A 465 -12.96 -2.49 -4.77
CA LEU A 465 -12.46 -1.14 -4.51
C LEU A 465 -11.17 -1.20 -3.67
N CYS A 466 -11.17 -1.93 -2.57
CA CYS A 466 -10.06 -1.99 -1.64
C CYS A 466 -8.83 -2.67 -2.26
N THR A 467 -9.00 -3.74 -3.03
CA THR A 467 -7.88 -4.38 -3.73
C THR A 467 -7.33 -3.50 -4.86
N LEU A 468 -8.19 -2.77 -5.59
CA LEU A 468 -7.77 -1.85 -6.64
C LEU A 468 -7.13 -0.56 -6.10
N THR A 469 -7.51 -0.09 -4.92
CA THR A 469 -6.90 1.08 -4.25
C THR A 469 -5.73 0.74 -3.37
N ASN A 470 -5.42 -0.55 -3.19
CA ASN A 470 -4.42 -1.05 -2.24
C ASN A 470 -4.71 -0.59 -0.80
N ILE A 471 -5.92 -0.86 -0.34
CA ILE A 471 -6.40 -0.69 1.03
C ILE A 471 -6.92 -2.05 1.50
N GLY A 472 -6.64 -2.46 2.72
CA GLY A 472 -7.02 -3.78 3.21
C GLY A 472 -8.53 -3.94 3.44
N PRO A 473 -9.11 -3.23 4.41
CA PRO A 473 -10.48 -3.47 4.85
C PRO A 473 -11.53 -2.82 3.95
N GLY A 474 -12.62 -3.55 3.71
CA GLY A 474 -13.82 -3.11 3.00
C GLY A 474 -15.04 -3.01 3.91
N LEU A 475 -16.17 -3.56 3.47
CA LEU A 475 -17.42 -3.70 4.21
C LEU A 475 -17.95 -5.13 4.11
N GLY A 476 -18.93 -5.47 4.93
CA GLY A 476 -19.47 -6.82 5.01
C GLY A 476 -18.41 -7.80 5.52
N GLU A 477 -18.26 -8.94 4.85
CA GLU A 477 -17.32 -10.00 5.23
C GLU A 477 -15.83 -9.58 5.16
N VAL A 478 -15.50 -8.52 4.41
CA VAL A 478 -14.16 -7.94 4.33
C VAL A 478 -14.03 -6.64 5.12
N GLY A 479 -14.94 -6.43 6.07
CA GLY A 479 -14.95 -5.27 6.97
C GLY A 479 -13.75 -5.21 7.92
N PRO A 480 -13.76 -4.24 8.86
CA PRO A 480 -12.67 -4.02 9.82
C PRO A 480 -12.31 -5.23 10.68
N THR A 481 -13.28 -6.08 10.97
CA THR A 481 -13.15 -7.32 11.75
C THR A 481 -13.16 -8.58 10.88
N GLY A 482 -13.33 -8.42 9.57
CA GLY A 482 -13.41 -9.51 8.60
C GLY A 482 -12.08 -9.79 7.88
N ASN A 483 -12.10 -10.78 6.99
CA ASN A 483 -10.94 -11.16 6.19
C ASN A 483 -11.36 -11.76 4.83
N TYR A 484 -10.39 -12.03 3.97
CA TYR A 484 -10.64 -12.54 2.62
C TYR A 484 -10.56 -14.09 2.51
N SER A 485 -10.52 -14.82 3.64
CA SER A 485 -10.36 -16.29 3.63
C SER A 485 -11.50 -17.02 2.94
N GLY A 486 -12.73 -16.53 3.10
CA GLY A 486 -13.94 -17.16 2.60
C GLY A 486 -14.14 -17.11 1.08
N PHE A 487 -13.43 -16.23 0.37
CA PHE A 487 -13.54 -16.15 -1.08
C PHE A 487 -12.96 -17.38 -1.79
N GLY A 488 -13.52 -17.72 -2.95
CA GLY A 488 -13.02 -18.78 -3.80
C GLY A 488 -11.66 -18.46 -4.45
N SER A 489 -10.97 -19.49 -4.95
CA SER A 489 -9.65 -19.33 -5.57
C SER A 489 -9.66 -18.45 -6.82
N ILE A 490 -10.75 -18.45 -7.60
CA ILE A 490 -10.92 -17.62 -8.79
C ILE A 490 -10.98 -16.14 -8.37
N SER A 491 -11.81 -15.82 -7.39
CA SER A 491 -11.97 -14.47 -6.84
C SER A 491 -10.68 -13.94 -6.26
N LYS A 492 -9.96 -14.74 -5.47
CA LYS A 492 -8.65 -14.39 -4.92
C LYS A 492 -7.62 -14.12 -6.01
N SER A 493 -7.58 -14.95 -7.06
CA SER A 493 -6.68 -14.74 -8.20
C SER A 493 -7.00 -13.44 -8.94
N GLY A 494 -8.28 -13.10 -9.13
CA GLY A 494 -8.72 -11.83 -9.69
C GLY A 494 -8.27 -10.64 -8.83
N MET A 495 -8.45 -10.73 -7.51
CA MET A 495 -8.03 -9.71 -6.57
C MET A 495 -6.50 -9.52 -6.53
N VAL A 496 -5.71 -10.59 -6.68
CA VAL A 496 -4.23 -10.52 -6.84
C VAL A 496 -3.85 -9.65 -8.05
N VAL A 497 -4.56 -9.81 -9.17
CA VAL A 497 -4.34 -8.96 -10.36
C VAL A 497 -4.76 -7.51 -10.09
N LEU A 498 -5.90 -7.28 -9.44
CA LEU A 498 -6.37 -5.93 -9.09
C LEU A 498 -5.40 -5.21 -8.17
N MET A 499 -4.85 -5.87 -7.14
CA MET A 499 -3.81 -5.31 -6.27
C MET A 499 -2.57 -4.88 -7.05
N ALA A 500 -2.10 -5.71 -8.00
CA ALA A 500 -0.98 -5.38 -8.86
C ALA A 500 -1.31 -4.19 -9.79
N MET A 501 -2.54 -4.14 -10.36
CA MET A 501 -2.99 -3.03 -11.21
C MET A 501 -3.07 -1.71 -10.44
N GLY A 502 -3.59 -1.74 -9.22
CA GLY A 502 -3.64 -0.56 -8.35
C GLY A 502 -2.26 0.00 -8.03
N ARG A 503 -1.28 -0.88 -7.80
CA ARG A 503 0.08 -0.48 -7.39
C ARG A 503 0.96 -0.02 -8.53
N LEU A 504 0.89 -0.70 -9.69
CA LEU A 504 1.80 -0.49 -10.83
C LEU A 504 1.24 0.47 -11.88
N GLU A 505 0.18 1.19 -11.57
CA GLU A 505 -0.61 1.98 -12.50
C GLU A 505 -1.37 1.09 -13.51
N ILE A 506 -2.67 1.24 -13.50
CA ILE A 506 -3.62 0.43 -14.30
C ILE A 506 -3.21 0.36 -15.77
N MET A 507 -2.86 1.52 -16.37
CA MET A 507 -2.52 1.61 -17.79
C MET A 507 -1.25 0.84 -18.17
N GLY A 508 -0.28 0.78 -17.25
CA GLY A 508 0.97 0.04 -17.47
C GLY A 508 0.75 -1.46 -17.60
N LEU A 509 -0.06 -2.04 -16.70
CA LEU A 509 -0.38 -3.47 -16.71
C LEU A 509 -1.32 -3.85 -17.86
N ILE A 510 -2.33 -3.04 -18.16
CA ILE A 510 -3.21 -3.29 -19.32
C ILE A 510 -2.42 -3.27 -20.62
N ALA A 511 -1.44 -2.36 -20.77
CA ALA A 511 -0.58 -2.36 -21.94
C ALA A 511 0.17 -3.70 -22.13
N LEU A 512 0.62 -4.34 -21.04
CA LEU A 512 1.26 -5.67 -21.10
C LEU A 512 0.31 -6.78 -21.57
N LEU A 513 -0.99 -6.64 -21.33
CA LEU A 513 -2.00 -7.62 -21.74
C LEU A 513 -2.39 -7.47 -23.22
N THR A 514 -2.03 -6.37 -23.87
CA THR A 514 -2.38 -6.14 -25.28
C THR A 514 -1.43 -6.90 -26.22
N PRO A 515 -1.94 -7.68 -27.20
CA PRO A 515 -1.08 -8.39 -28.16
C PRO A 515 -0.15 -7.47 -28.96
N GLY A 516 -0.57 -6.23 -29.24
CA GLY A 516 0.24 -5.21 -29.92
C GLY A 516 1.50 -4.80 -29.17
N PHE A 517 1.52 -4.95 -27.84
CA PHE A 517 2.69 -4.66 -27.02
C PHE A 517 3.87 -5.59 -27.33
N TRP A 518 3.60 -6.87 -27.61
CA TRP A 518 4.60 -7.92 -27.85
C TRP A 518 5.02 -8.02 -29.32
N ARG A 519 4.25 -7.44 -30.24
CA ARG A 519 4.64 -7.41 -31.66
C ARG A 519 5.79 -6.41 -31.87
N ARG A 520 6.87 -6.87 -32.50
CA ARG A 520 7.96 -6.00 -32.95
C ARG A 520 7.41 -5.06 -34.03
N SER A 521 7.30 -3.75 -33.73
CA SER A 521 7.17 -2.70 -34.76
C SER A 521 8.56 -2.29 -35.20
#